data_e8372983bc2b44cf35d7745a135aab63
#
_entry.id   e8372983bc2b44cf35d7745a135aab63
#
_cell.length_a   1.000
_cell.length_b   1.000
_cell.length_c   1.000
_cell.angle_alpha   90.00
_cell.angle_beta   90.00
_cell.angle_gamma   90.00
#
_symmetry.space_group_name_H-M   'P 1'
#
loop_
_entity.id
_entity.type
_entity.pdbx_description
1 polymer ?
#
loop_
_entity_poly.entity_id
_entity_poly.type
_entity_poly.pdbx_seq_one_letter_code
_entity_poly.pdbx_strand_id
1 'polypeptide(L)'
;MAKLERLNREEFARRRRQLMRIMGKGTIAIVPAAPVRHRNSDVEYPYRQDSDFQYLTGFGEPESVAVLIPGREPAEYVLFVRDRDPLRETWDGRRAGPEGAVAQFGADDAFPISDIDEILPGLLENREKVYYAMGSHPEFDQRVVAWLQGLRTQARNGRHAPLEMVALDHVLHDMRLYKSRAELQLMRTAGQIAADAHVRAMRHCRPGGHEYGIVAELLHEFRRHNADTSYQPIVGGGANSCILHYRENDMPLVDGDLLLVDAGCEYSFYASDITRTYPVNGTFTPAQREVYDIVLAAQLAAIAQVRPGNHWNAPHDAAVEVITRGLLGLGLLKGKLPQLIKDGAYRRFFMHRTGHWLGMDVHDVGDYKVGDEWRVLEPGMVMTVEPGIYIPAGSKGVPKRYANIGIRIEDDVVVTRTGCEVLTDGVPKTADEIEALMAAAAAA
;
A
#
# COMPACT_ATOMS: atom_id res chain seq x y z
N MET A 1 -5.93 -25.19 -11.67
CA MET A 1 -5.42 -23.82 -11.52
C MET A 1 -6.58 -22.93 -11.14
N ALA A 2 -6.53 -22.29 -9.97
CA ALA A 2 -7.52 -21.29 -9.60
C ALA A 2 -7.45 -20.14 -10.62
N LYS A 3 -8.62 -19.68 -11.07
CA LYS A 3 -8.70 -18.52 -11.96
C LYS A 3 -8.22 -17.31 -11.15
N LEU A 4 -7.22 -16.59 -11.66
CA LEU A 4 -6.76 -15.33 -11.05
C LEU A 4 -7.98 -14.44 -10.78
N GLU A 5 -8.21 -14.10 -9.52
CA GLU A 5 -9.22 -13.13 -9.15
C GLU A 5 -8.78 -11.74 -9.64
N ARG A 6 -9.63 -11.09 -10.42
CA ARG A 6 -9.43 -9.72 -10.91
C ARG A 6 -10.72 -8.97 -10.79
N LEU A 7 -10.63 -7.67 -10.63
CA LEU A 7 -11.80 -6.81 -10.75
C LEU A 7 -12.42 -6.96 -12.14
N ASN A 8 -13.73 -7.02 -12.18
CA ASN A 8 -14.44 -7.09 -13.43
C ASN A 8 -14.59 -5.69 -14.09
N ARG A 9 -14.89 -5.66 -15.37
CA ARG A 9 -15.07 -4.44 -16.16
C ARG A 9 -16.15 -3.51 -15.59
N GLU A 10 -17.18 -4.06 -14.96
CA GLU A 10 -18.29 -3.30 -14.36
C GLU A 10 -17.83 -2.47 -13.15
N GLU A 11 -16.88 -2.97 -12.36
CA GLU A 11 -16.32 -2.24 -11.22
C GLU A 11 -15.57 -0.99 -11.68
N PHE A 12 -14.73 -1.09 -12.71
CA PHE A 12 -14.04 0.06 -13.31
C PHE A 12 -15.04 1.07 -13.90
N ALA A 13 -16.08 0.58 -14.60
CA ALA A 13 -17.14 1.45 -15.14
C ALA A 13 -17.94 2.14 -14.01
N ARG A 14 -18.19 1.47 -12.89
CA ARG A 14 -18.83 2.07 -11.71
C ARG A 14 -18.00 3.22 -11.15
N ARG A 15 -16.68 3.03 -11.01
CA ARG A 15 -15.74 4.04 -10.49
C ARG A 15 -15.69 5.26 -11.41
N ARG A 16 -15.57 5.06 -12.73
CA ARG A 16 -15.64 6.15 -13.70
C ARG A 16 -16.94 6.93 -13.62
N ARG A 17 -18.10 6.24 -13.57
CA ARG A 17 -19.40 6.91 -13.40
C ARG A 17 -19.52 7.68 -12.08
N GLN A 18 -18.93 7.18 -11.00
CA GLN A 18 -18.88 7.88 -9.72
C GLN A 18 -18.06 9.17 -9.83
N LEU A 19 -16.85 9.09 -10.38
CA LEU A 19 -15.98 10.24 -10.61
C LEU A 19 -16.68 11.28 -11.50
N MET A 20 -17.24 10.87 -12.63
CA MET A 20 -17.94 11.77 -13.55
C MET A 20 -19.15 12.47 -12.92
N ARG A 21 -19.86 11.81 -11.99
CA ARG A 21 -20.92 12.46 -11.22
C ARG A 21 -20.40 13.56 -10.29
N ILE A 22 -19.25 13.34 -9.66
CA ILE A 22 -18.60 14.33 -8.78
C ILE A 22 -18.14 15.53 -9.61
N MET A 23 -17.52 15.26 -10.75
CA MET A 23 -16.99 16.29 -11.64
C MET A 23 -18.09 17.18 -12.23
N GLY A 24 -19.22 16.59 -12.65
CA GLY A 24 -20.31 17.28 -13.34
C GLY A 24 -20.05 17.52 -14.83
N LYS A 25 -21.10 17.90 -15.55
CA LYS A 25 -21.00 18.21 -16.99
C LYS A 25 -20.15 19.45 -17.25
N GLY A 26 -19.61 19.57 -18.46
CA GLY A 26 -18.77 20.71 -18.85
C GLY A 26 -17.33 20.60 -18.36
N THR A 27 -16.96 19.49 -17.73
CA THR A 27 -15.60 19.24 -17.19
C THR A 27 -14.87 18.15 -17.95
N ILE A 28 -13.58 18.01 -17.68
CA ILE A 28 -12.73 16.96 -18.24
C ILE A 28 -11.71 16.50 -17.19
N ALA A 29 -11.49 15.19 -17.08
CA ALA A 29 -10.38 14.64 -16.31
C ALA A 29 -9.35 14.01 -17.25
N ILE A 30 -8.08 14.19 -16.94
CA ILE A 30 -6.94 13.62 -17.66
C ILE A 30 -6.09 12.82 -16.66
N VAL A 31 -5.89 11.53 -16.97
CA VAL A 31 -5.17 10.60 -16.10
C VAL A 31 -4.10 9.90 -16.94
N PRO A 32 -2.82 10.27 -16.80
CA PRO A 32 -1.74 9.58 -17.50
C PRO A 32 -1.39 8.26 -16.81
N ALA A 33 -0.91 7.30 -17.60
CA ALA A 33 -0.30 6.06 -17.13
C ALA A 33 1.07 6.33 -16.48
N ALA A 34 1.53 5.40 -15.64
CA ALA A 34 2.89 5.44 -15.13
C ALA A 34 3.93 5.40 -16.27
N PRO A 35 5.03 6.14 -16.17
CA PRO A 35 6.11 6.03 -17.14
C PRO A 35 6.90 4.73 -16.91
N VAL A 36 7.47 4.18 -17.99
CA VAL A 36 8.47 3.11 -17.91
C VAL A 36 9.71 3.63 -17.19
N ARG A 37 10.32 2.78 -16.35
CA ARG A 37 11.52 3.11 -15.58
C ARG A 37 12.64 2.15 -15.93
N HIS A 38 13.83 2.67 -16.23
CA HIS A 38 15.02 1.85 -16.50
C HIS A 38 15.77 1.55 -15.20
N ARG A 39 16.17 0.28 -15.09
CA ARG A 39 17.06 -0.19 -14.02
C ARG A 39 18.52 0.16 -14.34
N ASN A 40 18.94 -0.10 -15.56
CA ASN A 40 20.24 0.26 -16.10
C ASN A 40 20.16 0.18 -17.64
N SER A 41 20.94 1.00 -18.35
CA SER A 41 20.99 1.04 -19.82
C SER A 41 19.62 0.84 -20.47
N ASP A 42 19.42 -0.28 -21.13
CA ASP A 42 18.21 -0.72 -21.85
C ASP A 42 17.36 -1.73 -21.06
N VAL A 43 17.75 -2.07 -19.82
CA VAL A 43 17.00 -2.99 -18.96
C VAL A 43 15.99 -2.22 -18.13
N GLU A 44 14.73 -2.55 -18.28
CA GLU A 44 13.63 -1.93 -17.53
C GLU A 44 13.38 -2.62 -16.19
N TYR A 45 12.85 -1.84 -15.21
CA TYR A 45 12.16 -2.44 -14.08
C TYR A 45 10.85 -3.09 -14.51
N PRO A 46 10.35 -4.13 -13.81
CA PRO A 46 8.99 -4.60 -14.04
C PRO A 46 8.00 -3.44 -14.02
N TYR A 47 7.18 -3.33 -15.08
CA TYR A 47 6.22 -2.25 -15.19
C TYR A 47 5.09 -2.43 -14.18
N ARG A 48 4.83 -1.40 -13.41
CA ARG A 48 3.64 -1.28 -12.56
C ARG A 48 2.90 -0.02 -12.93
N GLN A 49 1.62 -0.19 -13.27
CA GLN A 49 0.75 0.91 -13.64
C GLN A 49 0.53 1.88 -12.48
N ASP A 50 0.31 3.16 -12.78
CA ASP A 50 -0.16 4.17 -11.84
C ASP A 50 -1.45 3.71 -11.16
N SER A 51 -1.55 3.88 -9.84
CA SER A 51 -2.67 3.35 -9.07
C SER A 51 -3.99 4.04 -9.40
N ASP A 52 -4.01 5.36 -9.63
CA ASP A 52 -5.23 6.08 -10.00
C ASP A 52 -5.68 5.74 -11.42
N PHE A 53 -4.73 5.63 -12.34
CA PHE A 53 -5.00 5.17 -13.70
C PHE A 53 -5.58 3.75 -13.70
N GLN A 54 -4.93 2.82 -12.98
CA GLN A 54 -5.39 1.44 -12.83
C GLN A 54 -6.77 1.36 -12.14
N TYR A 55 -7.01 2.17 -11.10
CA TYR A 55 -8.26 2.24 -10.37
C TYR A 55 -9.46 2.58 -11.28
N LEU A 56 -9.24 3.47 -12.26
CA LEU A 56 -10.29 3.91 -13.18
C LEU A 56 -10.43 3.03 -14.43
N THR A 57 -9.35 2.42 -14.91
CA THR A 57 -9.33 1.81 -16.24
C THR A 57 -9.18 0.30 -16.25
N GLY A 58 -8.44 -0.27 -15.31
CA GLY A 58 -7.97 -1.65 -15.37
C GLY A 58 -6.98 -1.91 -16.52
N PHE A 59 -6.48 -0.86 -17.19
CA PHE A 59 -5.59 -0.96 -18.35
C PHE A 59 -4.13 -0.96 -17.89
N GLY A 60 -3.45 -2.07 -18.10
CA GLY A 60 -2.11 -2.32 -17.53
C GLY A 60 -0.94 -1.95 -18.44
N GLU A 61 -1.15 -1.34 -19.62
CA GLU A 61 -0.06 -1.00 -20.55
C GLU A 61 0.49 0.42 -20.30
N PRO A 62 1.81 0.64 -20.48
CA PRO A 62 2.41 1.97 -20.42
C PRO A 62 1.99 2.83 -21.62
N GLU A 63 2.49 4.08 -21.65
CA GLU A 63 2.27 5.03 -22.74
C GLU A 63 0.79 5.18 -23.07
N SER A 64 -0.03 5.44 -22.06
CA SER A 64 -1.47 5.60 -22.22
C SER A 64 -2.00 6.76 -21.38
N VAL A 65 -3.14 7.29 -21.80
CA VAL A 65 -3.84 8.39 -21.10
C VAL A 65 -5.34 8.11 -21.13
N ALA A 66 -5.97 8.15 -19.96
CA ALA A 66 -7.41 8.09 -19.85
C ALA A 66 -8.00 9.50 -19.75
N VAL A 67 -9.08 9.72 -20.47
CA VAL A 67 -9.82 10.99 -20.48
C VAL A 67 -11.27 10.73 -20.18
N LEU A 68 -11.83 11.44 -19.19
CA LEU A 68 -13.23 11.36 -18.80
C LEU A 68 -13.92 12.71 -19.04
N ILE A 69 -15.02 12.71 -19.77
CA ILE A 69 -15.71 13.94 -20.20
C ILE A 69 -17.22 13.78 -19.96
N PRO A 70 -17.70 14.07 -18.74
CA PRO A 70 -19.10 13.87 -18.39
C PRO A 70 -20.08 14.58 -19.34
N GLY A 71 -21.03 13.83 -19.89
CA GLY A 71 -22.07 14.33 -20.77
C GLY A 71 -21.64 14.65 -22.20
N ARG A 72 -20.45 14.21 -22.62
CA ARG A 72 -19.99 14.34 -24.02
C ARG A 72 -20.56 13.18 -24.86
N GLU A 73 -21.18 13.51 -25.97
CA GLU A 73 -21.53 12.52 -26.99
C GLU A 73 -20.54 12.61 -28.16
N PRO A 74 -20.11 11.50 -28.76
CA PRO A 74 -20.55 10.12 -28.52
C PRO A 74 -19.78 9.36 -27.42
N ALA A 75 -18.74 9.94 -26.81
CA ALA A 75 -17.82 9.25 -25.90
C ALA A 75 -17.56 10.05 -24.63
N GLU A 76 -17.87 9.50 -23.46
CA GLU A 76 -17.52 10.06 -22.15
C GLU A 76 -16.18 9.55 -21.63
N TYR A 77 -15.80 8.32 -22.01
CA TYR A 77 -14.54 7.67 -21.63
C TYR A 77 -13.69 7.37 -22.87
N VAL A 78 -12.57 8.08 -22.98
CA VAL A 78 -11.62 7.96 -24.09
C VAL A 78 -10.29 7.44 -23.59
N LEU A 79 -9.68 6.51 -24.31
CA LEU A 79 -8.30 6.04 -24.06
C LEU A 79 -7.37 6.41 -25.22
N PHE A 80 -6.24 7.01 -24.89
CA PHE A 80 -5.09 7.07 -25.78
C PHE A 80 -4.15 5.94 -25.42
N VAL A 81 -3.78 5.10 -26.39
CA VAL A 81 -3.01 3.87 -26.16
C VAL A 81 -1.99 3.63 -27.29
N ARG A 82 -1.02 2.78 -27.05
CA ARG A 82 -0.08 2.36 -28.12
C ARG A 82 -0.83 1.63 -29.22
N ASP A 83 -0.45 1.89 -30.47
CA ASP A 83 -0.92 1.12 -31.60
C ASP A 83 -0.48 -0.35 -31.55
N ARG A 84 -1.26 -1.21 -32.20
CA ARG A 84 -0.82 -2.54 -32.57
C ARG A 84 0.36 -2.42 -33.53
N ASP A 85 1.48 -3.06 -33.18
CA ASP A 85 2.69 -3.13 -34.00
C ASP A 85 3.23 -4.56 -33.94
N PRO A 86 2.96 -5.41 -34.96
CA PRO A 86 3.36 -6.81 -34.93
C PRO A 86 4.90 -7.00 -34.82
N LEU A 87 5.70 -6.05 -35.34
CA LEU A 87 7.15 -6.12 -35.24
C LEU A 87 7.58 -5.86 -33.78
N ARG A 88 7.06 -4.82 -33.14
CA ARG A 88 7.34 -4.53 -31.76
C ARG A 88 6.72 -5.55 -30.77
N GLU A 89 5.52 -6.05 -31.07
CA GLU A 89 4.88 -7.10 -30.27
C GLU A 89 5.69 -8.42 -30.27
N THR A 90 6.54 -8.63 -31.25
CA THR A 90 7.47 -9.77 -31.23
C THR A 90 8.56 -9.62 -30.15
N TRP A 91 8.90 -8.38 -29.76
CA TRP A 91 9.94 -8.09 -28.77
C TRP A 91 9.35 -7.82 -27.38
N ASP A 92 8.33 -6.96 -27.33
CA ASP A 92 7.84 -6.36 -26.09
C ASP A 92 6.53 -6.99 -25.58
N GLY A 93 5.97 -7.95 -26.32
CA GLY A 93 4.69 -8.57 -26.02
C GLY A 93 3.50 -7.88 -26.68
N ARG A 94 2.32 -8.49 -26.50
CA ARG A 94 1.08 -8.07 -27.15
C ARG A 94 0.61 -6.70 -26.65
N ARG A 95 0.03 -5.91 -27.56
CA ARG A 95 -0.61 -4.63 -27.27
C ARG A 95 -2.11 -4.72 -27.54
N ALA A 96 -2.93 -4.07 -26.73
CA ALA A 96 -4.36 -4.01 -26.96
C ALA A 96 -4.71 -3.22 -28.23
N GLY A 97 -4.02 -2.12 -28.46
CA GLY A 97 -4.35 -1.14 -29.49
C GLY A 97 -5.67 -0.41 -29.22
N PRO A 98 -6.07 0.57 -30.04
CA PRO A 98 -7.33 1.28 -29.89
C PRO A 98 -8.54 0.35 -29.88
N GLU A 99 -8.61 -0.63 -30.77
CA GLU A 99 -9.72 -1.60 -30.85
C GLU A 99 -9.81 -2.45 -29.58
N GLY A 100 -8.66 -2.90 -29.05
CA GLY A 100 -8.62 -3.65 -27.79
C GLY A 100 -9.01 -2.79 -26.59
N ALA A 101 -8.65 -1.51 -26.57
CA ALA A 101 -9.07 -0.56 -25.53
C ALA A 101 -10.61 -0.44 -25.45
N VAL A 102 -11.28 -0.37 -26.58
CA VAL A 102 -12.74 -0.36 -26.65
C VAL A 102 -13.31 -1.74 -26.28
N ALA A 103 -12.86 -2.80 -26.91
CA ALA A 103 -13.48 -4.13 -26.79
C ALA A 103 -13.26 -4.76 -25.39
N GLN A 104 -12.06 -4.62 -24.81
CA GLN A 104 -11.68 -5.30 -23.57
C GLN A 104 -11.76 -4.42 -22.34
N PHE A 105 -11.49 -3.10 -22.43
CA PHE A 105 -11.40 -2.18 -21.30
C PHE A 105 -12.55 -1.19 -21.22
N GLY A 106 -13.46 -1.20 -22.23
CA GLY A 106 -14.71 -0.45 -22.19
C GLY A 106 -14.54 1.04 -22.36
N ALA A 107 -13.53 1.45 -23.12
CA ALA A 107 -13.52 2.79 -23.66
C ALA A 107 -14.70 2.98 -24.63
N ASP A 108 -15.32 4.17 -24.61
CA ASP A 108 -16.34 4.54 -25.60
C ASP A 108 -15.66 4.86 -26.94
N ASP A 109 -14.42 5.39 -26.87
CA ASP A 109 -13.57 5.67 -28.02
C ASP A 109 -12.09 5.53 -27.63
N ALA A 110 -11.22 5.25 -28.59
CA ALA A 110 -9.80 5.13 -28.34
C ALA A 110 -8.96 5.56 -29.54
N PHE A 111 -7.81 6.16 -29.26
CA PHE A 111 -6.89 6.72 -30.27
C PHE A 111 -5.46 6.26 -30.03
N PRO A 112 -4.61 6.29 -31.06
CA PRO A 112 -3.17 6.17 -30.89
C PRO A 112 -2.62 7.24 -29.95
N ILE A 113 -1.70 6.86 -29.05
CA ILE A 113 -1.04 7.83 -28.15
C ILE A 113 -0.23 8.88 -28.92
N SER A 114 0.25 8.56 -30.12
CA SER A 114 0.93 9.49 -31.03
C SER A 114 0.06 10.70 -31.39
N ASP A 115 -1.24 10.53 -31.43
CA ASP A 115 -2.18 11.53 -31.92
C ASP A 115 -2.74 12.43 -30.79
N ILE A 116 -2.27 12.21 -29.55
CA ILE A 116 -2.81 12.92 -28.38
C ILE A 116 -2.65 14.44 -28.47
N ASP A 117 -1.52 14.93 -29.04
CA ASP A 117 -1.28 16.37 -29.16
C ASP A 117 -2.20 17.06 -30.16
N GLU A 118 -2.76 16.31 -31.10
CA GLU A 118 -3.74 16.82 -32.07
C GLU A 118 -5.18 16.71 -31.55
N ILE A 119 -5.51 15.62 -30.84
CA ILE A 119 -6.89 15.31 -30.45
C ILE A 119 -7.24 15.93 -29.09
N LEU A 120 -6.37 15.82 -28.07
CA LEU A 120 -6.70 16.22 -26.70
C LEU A 120 -7.00 17.73 -26.56
N PRO A 121 -6.34 18.66 -27.25
CA PRO A 121 -6.73 20.07 -27.24
C PRO A 121 -8.18 20.29 -27.66
N GLY A 122 -8.69 19.55 -28.65
CA GLY A 122 -10.10 19.61 -29.05
C GLY A 122 -11.07 19.07 -27.98
N LEU A 123 -10.64 18.11 -27.16
CA LEU A 123 -11.43 17.61 -26.01
C LEU A 123 -11.46 18.60 -24.84
N LEU A 124 -10.37 19.37 -24.65
CA LEU A 124 -10.23 20.45 -23.65
C LEU A 124 -11.02 21.70 -24.00
N GLU A 125 -11.25 21.94 -25.31
CA GLU A 125 -11.90 23.13 -25.82
C GLU A 125 -13.26 23.36 -25.19
N ASN A 126 -13.50 24.59 -24.70
CA ASN A 126 -14.76 25.04 -24.10
C ASN A 126 -15.22 24.24 -22.88
N ARG A 127 -14.31 23.54 -22.17
CA ARG A 127 -14.58 22.97 -20.86
C ARG A 127 -14.42 24.07 -19.80
N GLU A 128 -15.23 23.97 -18.74
CA GLU A 128 -15.14 24.91 -17.61
C GLU A 128 -13.95 24.59 -16.72
N LYS A 129 -13.74 23.29 -16.43
CA LYS A 129 -12.71 22.80 -15.50
C LYS A 129 -11.97 21.60 -16.08
N VAL A 130 -10.68 21.55 -15.77
CA VAL A 130 -9.85 20.34 -15.98
C VAL A 130 -9.44 19.76 -14.62
N TYR A 131 -9.73 18.47 -14.43
CA TYR A 131 -9.30 17.67 -13.29
C TYR A 131 -8.02 16.95 -13.68
N TYR A 132 -6.93 17.25 -12.98
CA TYR A 132 -5.61 16.70 -13.27
C TYR A 132 -4.73 16.74 -12.01
N ALA A 133 -3.93 15.69 -11.76
CA ALA A 133 -2.98 15.62 -10.66
C ALA A 133 -1.65 16.31 -11.03
N MET A 134 -1.65 17.64 -11.05
CA MET A 134 -0.49 18.46 -11.40
C MET A 134 0.68 18.21 -10.44
N GLY A 135 1.86 17.97 -10.97
CA GLY A 135 3.10 17.72 -10.22
C GLY A 135 3.45 16.23 -10.10
N SER A 136 2.52 15.32 -10.39
CA SER A 136 2.78 13.87 -10.32
C SER A 136 3.61 13.35 -11.50
N HIS A 137 3.48 13.98 -12.67
CA HIS A 137 4.16 13.60 -13.91
C HIS A 137 4.77 14.81 -14.63
N PRO A 138 5.97 15.28 -14.23
CA PRO A 138 6.52 16.59 -14.69
C PRO A 138 6.63 16.76 -16.21
N GLU A 139 6.94 15.69 -16.95
CA GLU A 139 7.01 15.75 -18.43
C GLU A 139 5.60 15.88 -19.04
N PHE A 140 4.62 15.22 -18.47
CA PHE A 140 3.23 15.31 -18.93
C PHE A 140 2.60 16.65 -18.53
N ASP A 141 2.97 17.22 -17.36
CA ASP A 141 2.55 18.56 -16.93
C ASP A 141 2.88 19.61 -18.00
N GLN A 142 4.07 19.53 -18.58
CA GLN A 142 4.49 20.46 -19.65
C GLN A 142 3.59 20.35 -20.89
N ARG A 143 3.14 19.15 -21.24
CA ARG A 143 2.21 18.94 -22.36
C ARG A 143 0.84 19.58 -22.03
N VAL A 144 0.30 19.32 -20.83
CA VAL A 144 -0.98 19.91 -20.39
C VAL A 144 -0.92 21.45 -20.46
N VAL A 145 0.16 22.04 -19.94
CA VAL A 145 0.37 23.50 -20.02
C VAL A 145 0.44 24.00 -21.46
N ALA A 146 1.14 23.27 -22.36
CA ALA A 146 1.25 23.64 -23.75
C ALA A 146 -0.11 23.62 -24.48
N TRP A 147 -0.93 22.60 -24.24
CA TRP A 147 -2.28 22.50 -24.81
C TRP A 147 -3.18 23.65 -24.34
N LEU A 148 -3.15 23.99 -23.05
CA LEU A 148 -3.92 25.10 -22.49
C LEU A 148 -3.45 26.45 -23.06
N GLN A 149 -2.15 26.64 -23.23
CA GLN A 149 -1.60 27.84 -23.87
C GLN A 149 -2.01 27.95 -25.34
N GLY A 150 -1.94 26.84 -26.08
CA GLY A 150 -2.39 26.76 -27.47
C GLY A 150 -3.85 27.19 -27.64
N LEU A 151 -4.74 26.70 -26.76
CA LEU A 151 -6.16 27.08 -26.76
C LEU A 151 -6.36 28.57 -26.45
N ARG A 152 -5.62 29.13 -25.48
CA ARG A 152 -5.70 30.57 -25.13
C ARG A 152 -5.35 31.48 -26.31
N THR A 153 -4.44 31.05 -27.19
CA THR A 153 -4.11 31.84 -28.40
C THR A 153 -5.25 31.83 -29.42
N GLN A 154 -6.16 30.89 -29.33
CA GLN A 154 -7.30 30.74 -30.24
C GLN A 154 -8.60 31.39 -29.72
N ALA A 155 -8.55 32.11 -28.59
CA ALA A 155 -9.72 32.74 -27.97
C ALA A 155 -10.50 33.67 -28.92
N ARG A 156 -9.80 34.37 -29.85
CA ARG A 156 -10.42 35.20 -30.90
C ARG A 156 -11.26 34.40 -31.88
N ASN A 157 -11.03 33.10 -32.00
CA ASN A 157 -11.79 32.18 -32.85
C ASN A 157 -12.94 31.49 -32.11
N GLY A 158 -13.24 31.91 -30.85
CA GLY A 158 -14.30 31.33 -30.03
C GLY A 158 -13.89 30.02 -29.32
N ARG A 159 -12.61 29.67 -29.32
CA ARG A 159 -12.08 28.51 -28.60
C ARG A 159 -11.50 28.96 -27.27
N HIS A 160 -11.98 28.36 -26.19
CA HIS A 160 -11.55 28.74 -24.84
C HIS A 160 -10.93 27.55 -24.11
N ALA A 161 -9.80 27.81 -23.45
CA ALA A 161 -9.22 26.87 -22.50
C ALA A 161 -10.06 26.79 -21.22
N PRO A 162 -10.04 25.65 -20.49
CA PRO A 162 -10.60 25.57 -19.14
C PRO A 162 -10.13 26.71 -18.25
N LEU A 163 -11.04 27.25 -17.46
CA LEU A 163 -10.78 28.39 -16.57
C LEU A 163 -10.21 27.94 -15.21
N GLU A 164 -10.55 26.73 -14.78
CA GLU A 164 -10.15 26.18 -13.49
C GLU A 164 -9.38 24.87 -13.69
N MET A 165 -8.31 24.70 -12.91
CA MET A 165 -7.63 23.42 -12.71
C MET A 165 -7.98 22.91 -11.32
N VAL A 166 -8.45 21.66 -11.24
CA VAL A 166 -8.85 21.00 -9.99
C VAL A 166 -7.95 19.80 -9.76
N ALA A 167 -7.44 19.67 -8.55
CA ALA A 167 -6.65 18.52 -8.13
C ALA A 167 -7.49 17.24 -8.20
N LEU A 168 -7.19 16.38 -9.17
CA LEU A 168 -7.93 15.12 -9.39
C LEU A 168 -7.65 14.12 -8.27
N ASP A 169 -6.43 14.07 -7.79
CA ASP A 169 -5.94 13.24 -6.70
C ASP A 169 -6.82 13.41 -5.44
N HIS A 170 -7.16 14.65 -5.05
CA HIS A 170 -8.04 14.89 -3.91
C HIS A 170 -9.38 14.13 -4.00
N VAL A 171 -9.99 14.08 -5.18
CA VAL A 171 -11.26 13.36 -5.42
C VAL A 171 -11.05 11.84 -5.45
N LEU A 172 -10.02 11.39 -6.18
CA LEU A 172 -9.73 9.95 -6.32
C LEU A 172 -9.28 9.33 -5.02
N HIS A 173 -8.46 10.03 -4.24
CA HIS A 173 -7.94 9.52 -2.96
C HIS A 173 -9.07 9.29 -1.95
N ASP A 174 -10.08 10.17 -1.91
CA ASP A 174 -11.26 9.93 -1.08
C ASP A 174 -12.12 8.76 -1.60
N MET A 175 -12.21 8.57 -2.93
CA MET A 175 -12.88 7.40 -3.51
C MET A 175 -12.14 6.09 -3.20
N ARG A 176 -10.79 6.08 -3.25
CA ARG A 176 -9.93 4.91 -2.97
C ARG A 176 -9.91 4.53 -1.49
N LEU A 177 -10.15 5.48 -0.61
CA LEU A 177 -10.18 5.24 0.83
C LEU A 177 -11.25 4.20 1.22
N TYR A 178 -12.41 4.22 0.55
CA TYR A 178 -13.52 3.31 0.82
C TYR A 178 -13.51 2.11 -0.14
N LYS A 179 -13.02 0.98 0.32
CA LYS A 179 -12.91 -0.24 -0.48
C LYS A 179 -14.27 -0.90 -0.73
N SER A 180 -14.55 -1.22 -1.97
CA SER A 180 -15.72 -2.00 -2.37
C SER A 180 -15.56 -3.47 -1.91
N ARG A 181 -16.66 -4.23 -2.00
CA ARG A 181 -16.61 -5.68 -1.68
C ARG A 181 -15.63 -6.45 -2.56
N ALA A 182 -15.49 -6.06 -3.82
CA ALA A 182 -14.58 -6.71 -4.76
C ALA A 182 -13.12 -6.40 -4.41
N GLU A 183 -12.82 -5.16 -4.01
CA GLU A 183 -11.49 -4.77 -3.51
C GLU A 183 -11.14 -5.53 -2.22
N LEU A 184 -12.04 -5.56 -1.25
CA LEU A 184 -11.83 -6.30 0.00
C LEU A 184 -11.60 -7.79 -0.24
N GLN A 185 -12.21 -8.39 -1.27
CA GLN A 185 -11.94 -9.79 -1.61
C GLN A 185 -10.50 -9.98 -2.11
N LEU A 186 -9.99 -9.07 -2.95
CA LEU A 186 -8.59 -9.11 -3.40
C LEU A 186 -7.62 -8.90 -2.24
N MET A 187 -7.93 -7.98 -1.33
CA MET A 187 -7.11 -7.73 -0.13
C MET A 187 -7.09 -8.93 0.82
N ARG A 188 -8.22 -9.65 1.00
CA ARG A 188 -8.23 -10.93 1.75
C ARG A 188 -7.34 -11.97 1.10
N THR A 189 -7.38 -12.06 -0.24
CA THR A 189 -6.52 -12.98 -0.98
C THR A 189 -5.04 -12.60 -0.83
N ALA A 190 -4.71 -11.31 -0.93
CA ALA A 190 -3.35 -10.82 -0.68
C ALA A 190 -2.90 -11.12 0.76
N GLY A 191 -3.76 -10.85 1.75
CA GLY A 191 -3.50 -11.16 3.16
C GLY A 191 -3.25 -12.65 3.41
N GLN A 192 -4.03 -13.53 2.78
CA GLN A 192 -3.82 -14.99 2.90
C GLN A 192 -2.51 -15.44 2.26
N ILE A 193 -2.16 -14.94 1.07
CA ILE A 193 -0.89 -15.26 0.41
C ILE A 193 0.29 -14.81 1.28
N ALA A 194 0.22 -13.59 1.84
CA ALA A 194 1.25 -13.07 2.72
C ALA A 194 1.32 -13.87 4.04
N ALA A 195 0.17 -14.28 4.60
CA ALA A 195 0.12 -15.14 5.78
C ALA A 195 0.82 -16.49 5.54
N ASP A 196 0.54 -17.13 4.42
CA ASP A 196 1.19 -18.40 4.05
C ASP A 196 2.71 -18.21 3.86
N ALA A 197 3.14 -17.07 3.32
CA ALA A 197 4.55 -16.72 3.18
C ALA A 197 5.25 -16.54 4.55
N HIS A 198 4.63 -15.86 5.49
CA HIS A 198 5.13 -15.72 6.86
C HIS A 198 5.22 -17.05 7.60
N VAL A 199 4.20 -17.91 7.49
CA VAL A 199 4.22 -19.29 8.03
C VAL A 199 5.37 -20.09 7.40
N ARG A 200 5.56 -19.96 6.10
CA ARG A 200 6.68 -20.60 5.39
C ARG A 200 8.03 -20.07 5.90
N ALA A 201 8.20 -18.75 6.04
CA ALA A 201 9.42 -18.12 6.58
C ALA A 201 9.74 -18.62 7.99
N MET A 202 8.77 -18.69 8.90
CA MET A 202 8.93 -19.25 10.25
C MET A 202 9.41 -20.71 10.22
N ARG A 203 8.84 -21.53 9.32
CA ARG A 203 9.22 -22.95 9.16
C ARG A 203 10.64 -23.15 8.63
N HIS A 204 11.19 -22.17 7.91
CA HIS A 204 12.55 -22.25 7.33
C HIS A 204 13.61 -21.50 8.17
N CYS A 205 13.18 -20.71 9.15
CA CYS A 205 14.11 -19.96 10.01
C CYS A 205 14.89 -20.92 10.92
N ARG A 206 16.23 -20.88 10.83
CA ARG A 206 17.16 -21.69 11.63
C ARG A 206 18.46 -20.92 11.90
N PRO A 207 19.12 -21.16 13.04
CA PRO A 207 20.49 -20.70 13.27
C PRO A 207 21.44 -21.15 12.16
N GLY A 208 22.32 -20.27 11.72
CA GLY A 208 23.26 -20.51 10.61
C GLY A 208 22.69 -20.25 9.22
N GLY A 209 21.39 -19.98 9.08
CA GLY A 209 20.82 -19.41 7.86
C GLY A 209 21.21 -17.94 7.69
N HIS A 210 20.63 -17.27 6.69
CA HIS A 210 20.82 -15.84 6.42
C HIS A 210 19.49 -15.14 6.21
N GLU A 211 19.44 -13.82 6.45
CA GLU A 211 18.26 -12.98 6.25
C GLU A 211 17.73 -13.09 4.81
N TYR A 212 18.59 -13.05 3.78
CA TYR A 212 18.19 -13.23 2.37
C TYR A 212 17.60 -14.62 2.09
N GLY A 213 17.94 -15.64 2.86
CA GLY A 213 17.32 -16.96 2.74
C GLY A 213 15.84 -16.92 3.10
N ILE A 214 15.48 -16.14 4.13
CA ILE A 214 14.10 -15.89 4.52
C ILE A 214 13.38 -15.05 3.46
N VAL A 215 14.03 -14.02 2.91
CA VAL A 215 13.50 -13.26 1.77
C VAL A 215 13.17 -14.18 0.61
N ALA A 216 14.02 -15.15 0.28
CA ALA A 216 13.78 -16.11 -0.80
C ALA A 216 12.53 -16.97 -0.56
N GLU A 217 12.26 -17.39 0.68
CA GLU A 217 11.07 -18.15 1.05
C GLU A 217 9.78 -17.32 0.91
N LEU A 218 9.82 -16.03 1.30
CA LEU A 218 8.71 -15.09 1.12
C LEU A 218 8.42 -14.88 -0.37
N LEU A 219 9.43 -14.57 -1.17
CA LEU A 219 9.30 -14.37 -2.60
C LEU A 219 8.80 -15.62 -3.33
N HIS A 220 9.25 -16.81 -2.92
CA HIS A 220 8.75 -18.07 -3.46
C HIS A 220 7.23 -18.17 -3.31
N GLU A 221 6.71 -17.90 -2.10
CA GLU A 221 5.27 -17.99 -1.85
C GLU A 221 4.48 -16.96 -2.65
N PHE A 222 4.94 -15.71 -2.71
CA PHE A 222 4.28 -14.68 -3.51
C PHE A 222 4.23 -15.06 -4.99
N ARG A 223 5.35 -15.46 -5.57
CA ARG A 223 5.45 -15.77 -7.02
C ARG A 223 4.62 -16.98 -7.45
N ARG A 224 4.48 -18.01 -6.61
CA ARG A 224 3.63 -19.18 -6.94
C ARG A 224 2.16 -18.81 -7.05
N HIS A 225 1.74 -17.69 -6.46
CA HIS A 225 0.39 -17.11 -6.56
C HIS A 225 0.26 -15.99 -7.60
N ASN A 226 1.30 -15.76 -8.41
CA ASN A 226 1.39 -14.65 -9.36
C ASN A 226 1.20 -13.27 -8.69
N ALA A 227 1.65 -13.15 -7.43
CA ALA A 227 1.78 -11.91 -6.71
C ALA A 227 3.22 -11.39 -6.78
N ASP A 228 3.41 -10.09 -6.60
CA ASP A 228 4.71 -9.47 -6.39
C ASP A 228 4.85 -9.01 -4.93
N THR A 229 5.97 -8.43 -4.55
CA THR A 229 6.09 -7.75 -3.26
C THR A 229 5.37 -6.40 -3.31
N SER A 230 4.64 -6.03 -2.25
CA SER A 230 4.07 -4.70 -2.10
C SER A 230 5.14 -3.65 -1.78
N TYR A 231 6.20 -4.07 -1.14
CA TYR A 231 7.43 -3.30 -0.85
C TYR A 231 8.62 -4.25 -0.70
N GLN A 232 9.83 -3.70 -0.60
CA GLN A 232 11.03 -4.53 -0.36
C GLN A 232 10.94 -5.14 1.06
N PRO A 233 10.96 -6.48 1.21
CA PRO A 233 10.88 -7.12 2.51
C PRO A 233 11.97 -6.66 3.47
N ILE A 234 11.61 -6.48 4.73
CA ILE A 234 12.49 -6.16 5.84
C ILE A 234 12.67 -7.45 6.64
N VAL A 235 13.89 -7.96 6.69
CA VAL A 235 14.23 -9.19 7.42
C VAL A 235 15.44 -8.91 8.27
N GLY A 236 15.21 -8.53 9.55
CA GLY A 236 16.27 -8.06 10.45
C GLY A 236 16.47 -8.98 11.65
N GLY A 237 17.64 -9.65 11.70
CA GLY A 237 18.07 -10.49 12.82
C GLY A 237 18.76 -9.69 13.94
N GLY A 238 18.56 -10.04 15.21
CA GLY A 238 19.23 -9.47 16.35
C GLY A 238 19.20 -7.94 16.37
N ALA A 239 20.34 -7.27 16.27
CA ALA A 239 20.45 -5.81 16.28
C ALA A 239 19.72 -5.14 15.11
N ASN A 240 19.61 -5.80 13.94
CA ASN A 240 18.96 -5.30 12.75
C ASN A 240 17.43 -5.16 12.95
N SER A 241 16.85 -5.94 13.87
CA SER A 241 15.43 -5.81 14.25
C SER A 241 15.07 -4.44 14.85
N CYS A 242 16.08 -3.68 15.31
CA CYS A 242 15.91 -2.32 15.82
C CYS A 242 16.02 -1.23 14.74
N ILE A 243 16.22 -1.59 13.46
CA ILE A 243 16.27 -0.68 12.31
C ILE A 243 14.95 -0.81 11.56
N LEU A 244 14.11 0.22 11.64
CA LEU A 244 12.70 0.16 11.18
C LEU A 244 12.52 -0.25 9.71
N HIS A 245 13.37 0.26 8.82
CA HIS A 245 13.36 -0.04 7.39
C HIS A 245 14.70 -0.65 6.95
N TYR A 246 15.13 -1.72 7.65
CA TYR A 246 16.33 -2.47 7.29
C TYR A 246 16.13 -3.19 5.95
N ARG A 247 17.03 -2.96 4.98
CA ARG A 247 16.85 -3.43 3.60
C ARG A 247 17.99 -4.30 3.08
N GLU A 248 19.11 -4.33 3.75
CA GLU A 248 20.29 -5.08 3.35
C GLU A 248 20.00 -6.59 3.32
N ASN A 249 19.36 -7.11 4.36
CA ASN A 249 18.92 -8.50 4.48
C ASN A 249 20.06 -9.50 4.19
N ASP A 250 21.28 -9.22 4.65
CA ASP A 250 22.49 -9.98 4.25
C ASP A 250 23.23 -10.66 5.42
N MET A 251 22.77 -10.45 6.65
CA MET A 251 23.44 -10.96 7.84
C MET A 251 23.02 -12.41 8.16
N PRO A 252 23.92 -13.18 8.85
CA PRO A 252 23.59 -14.51 9.30
C PRO A 252 22.56 -14.48 10.44
N LEU A 253 21.71 -15.49 10.50
CA LEU A 253 20.78 -15.74 11.60
C LEU A 253 21.51 -16.41 12.77
N VAL A 254 21.55 -15.74 13.92
CA VAL A 254 22.32 -16.17 15.09
C VAL A 254 21.39 -16.83 16.10
N ASP A 255 21.89 -17.92 16.72
CA ASP A 255 21.17 -18.60 17.79
C ASP A 255 20.93 -17.67 19.00
N GLY A 256 19.68 -17.67 19.49
CA GLY A 256 19.23 -16.81 20.59
C GLY A 256 18.80 -15.40 20.20
N ASP A 257 18.96 -14.99 18.94
CA ASP A 257 18.45 -13.72 18.44
C ASP A 257 16.96 -13.81 18.06
N LEU A 258 16.28 -12.66 18.00
CA LEU A 258 14.99 -12.49 17.35
C LEU A 258 15.19 -12.17 15.86
N LEU A 259 14.26 -12.60 15.03
CA LEU A 259 14.13 -12.19 13.64
C LEU A 259 12.81 -11.43 13.48
N LEU A 260 12.90 -10.16 13.10
CA LEU A 260 11.77 -9.35 12.68
C LEU A 260 11.63 -9.49 11.18
N VAL A 261 10.45 -9.92 10.73
CA VAL A 261 10.09 -10.06 9.31
C VAL A 261 8.89 -9.18 9.04
N ASP A 262 9.06 -8.22 8.16
CA ASP A 262 8.02 -7.31 7.69
C ASP A 262 7.96 -7.43 6.16
N ALA A 263 6.86 -8.03 5.69
CA ALA A 263 6.69 -8.37 4.28
C ALA A 263 5.22 -8.53 3.91
N GLY A 264 4.87 -7.97 2.78
CA GLY A 264 3.57 -8.10 2.18
C GLY A 264 3.65 -8.36 0.68
N CYS A 265 2.57 -8.86 0.10
CA CYS A 265 2.47 -9.05 -1.35
C CYS A 265 1.46 -8.09 -1.98
N GLU A 266 1.69 -7.77 -3.25
CA GLU A 266 0.72 -7.12 -4.12
C GLU A 266 0.06 -8.18 -5.00
N TYR A 267 -1.22 -8.42 -4.78
CA TYR A 267 -2.04 -9.32 -5.57
C TYR A 267 -3.09 -8.55 -6.36
N SER A 268 -3.02 -8.61 -7.69
CA SER A 268 -3.95 -7.88 -8.56
C SER A 268 -4.06 -6.38 -8.23
N PHE A 269 -2.94 -5.73 -7.97
CA PHE A 269 -2.79 -4.31 -7.57
C PHE A 269 -3.26 -3.98 -6.14
N TYR A 270 -3.53 -4.95 -5.29
CA TYR A 270 -3.87 -4.69 -3.88
C TYR A 270 -2.78 -5.24 -2.97
N ALA A 271 -2.28 -4.36 -2.10
CA ALA A 271 -1.23 -4.68 -1.15
C ALA A 271 -1.77 -5.41 0.08
N SER A 272 -0.90 -6.19 0.70
CA SER A 272 -0.96 -6.62 2.09
C SER A 272 0.29 -6.18 2.81
N ASP A 273 0.21 -6.13 4.15
CA ASP A 273 1.29 -5.70 5.03
C ASP A 273 1.25 -6.49 6.33
N ILE A 274 2.31 -7.24 6.61
CA ILE A 274 2.39 -8.08 7.80
C ILE A 274 3.78 -7.98 8.43
N THR A 275 3.82 -7.68 9.71
CA THR A 275 5.05 -7.90 10.49
C THR A 275 4.85 -8.97 11.54
N ARG A 276 5.81 -9.88 11.64
CA ARG A 276 5.97 -10.83 12.76
C ARG A 276 7.41 -10.83 13.24
N THR A 277 7.56 -11.00 14.56
CA THR A 277 8.88 -11.18 15.19
C THR A 277 8.90 -12.51 15.92
N TYR A 278 9.93 -13.31 15.68
CA TYR A 278 10.05 -14.65 16.27
C TYR A 278 11.51 -15.02 16.55
N PRO A 279 11.78 -15.94 17.50
CA PRO A 279 13.14 -16.34 17.80
C PRO A 279 13.75 -17.19 16.69
N VAL A 280 15.00 -16.93 16.32
CA VAL A 280 15.73 -17.66 15.26
C VAL A 280 15.79 -19.15 15.55
N ASN A 281 15.94 -19.55 16.82
CA ASN A 281 16.01 -20.94 17.27
C ASN A 281 14.66 -21.54 17.68
N GLY A 282 13.54 -20.80 17.51
CA GLY A 282 12.19 -21.26 17.80
C GLY A 282 11.79 -21.15 19.28
N THR A 283 12.58 -20.54 20.17
CA THR A 283 12.24 -20.40 21.60
C THR A 283 12.58 -19.00 22.10
N PHE A 284 11.59 -18.28 22.62
CA PHE A 284 11.80 -16.97 23.23
C PHE A 284 12.59 -17.08 24.56
N THR A 285 13.59 -16.23 24.73
CA THR A 285 14.16 -16.02 26.07
C THR A 285 13.16 -15.28 26.96
N PRO A 286 13.26 -15.38 28.30
CA PRO A 286 12.35 -14.65 29.19
C PRO A 286 12.29 -13.15 28.93
N ALA A 287 13.42 -12.50 28.64
CA ALA A 287 13.48 -11.06 28.34
C ALA A 287 12.79 -10.71 27.00
N GLN A 288 12.96 -11.54 25.97
CA GLN A 288 12.27 -11.38 24.69
C GLN A 288 10.76 -11.55 24.86
N ARG A 289 10.35 -12.57 25.61
CA ARG A 289 8.93 -12.86 25.88
C ARG A 289 8.26 -11.71 26.64
N GLU A 290 8.91 -11.14 27.67
CA GLU A 290 8.40 -10.00 28.41
C GLU A 290 8.09 -8.81 27.49
N VAL A 291 8.98 -8.48 26.53
CA VAL A 291 8.78 -7.40 25.58
C VAL A 291 7.75 -7.76 24.52
N TYR A 292 7.78 -9.02 24.03
CA TYR A 292 6.84 -9.52 23.01
C TYR A 292 5.40 -9.43 23.49
N ASP A 293 5.13 -9.89 24.70
CA ASP A 293 3.79 -9.90 25.27
C ASP A 293 3.22 -8.46 25.45
N ILE A 294 4.10 -7.47 25.72
CA ILE A 294 3.69 -6.05 25.75
C ILE A 294 3.28 -5.57 24.35
N VAL A 295 4.06 -5.89 23.32
CA VAL A 295 3.75 -5.47 21.94
C VAL A 295 2.47 -6.15 21.45
N LEU A 296 2.30 -7.44 21.74
CA LEU A 296 1.07 -8.16 21.38
C LEU A 296 -0.16 -7.57 22.09
N ALA A 297 -0.04 -7.27 23.38
CA ALA A 297 -1.13 -6.62 24.12
C ALA A 297 -1.47 -5.24 23.55
N ALA A 298 -0.45 -4.47 23.12
CA ALA A 298 -0.64 -3.17 22.49
C ALA A 298 -1.33 -3.29 21.12
N GLN A 299 -0.95 -4.28 20.33
CA GLN A 299 -1.55 -4.54 19.01
C GLN A 299 -3.02 -4.94 19.14
N LEU A 300 -3.36 -5.84 20.06
CA LEU A 300 -4.73 -6.26 20.33
C LEU A 300 -5.59 -5.10 20.86
N ALA A 301 -5.04 -4.27 21.77
CA ALA A 301 -5.71 -3.09 22.28
C ALA A 301 -5.97 -2.04 21.17
N ALA A 302 -5.03 -1.87 20.24
CA ALA A 302 -5.18 -0.98 19.10
C ALA A 302 -6.23 -1.49 18.11
N ILE A 303 -6.20 -2.79 17.74
CA ILE A 303 -7.23 -3.41 16.87
C ILE A 303 -8.63 -3.21 17.47
N ALA A 304 -8.80 -3.36 18.77
CA ALA A 304 -10.08 -3.15 19.43
C ALA A 304 -10.65 -1.72 19.28
N GLN A 305 -9.81 -0.74 18.93
CA GLN A 305 -10.22 0.64 18.63
C GLN A 305 -10.57 0.85 17.15
N VAL A 306 -10.24 -0.08 16.25
CA VAL A 306 -10.60 0.01 14.82
C VAL A 306 -12.07 -0.34 14.66
N ARG A 307 -12.93 0.68 14.79
CA ARG A 307 -14.39 0.51 14.70
C ARG A 307 -15.05 1.80 14.21
N PRO A 308 -16.24 1.69 13.58
CA PRO A 308 -16.96 2.88 13.11
C PRO A 308 -17.20 3.89 14.24
N GLY A 309 -16.99 5.17 13.91
CA GLY A 309 -17.20 6.27 14.84
C GLY A 309 -16.00 6.63 15.72
N ASN A 310 -15.01 5.76 15.86
CA ASN A 310 -13.73 6.15 16.44
C ASN A 310 -12.95 7.01 15.44
N HIS A 311 -12.00 7.80 15.94
CA HIS A 311 -11.10 8.57 15.08
C HIS A 311 -9.81 7.80 14.76
N TRP A 312 -9.17 8.15 13.68
CA TRP A 312 -7.91 7.55 13.18
C TRP A 312 -6.83 7.36 14.25
N ASN A 313 -6.72 8.30 15.19
CA ASN A 313 -5.68 8.25 16.23
C ASN A 313 -6.01 7.30 17.39
N ALA A 314 -7.25 6.84 17.54
CA ALA A 314 -7.67 6.03 18.68
C ALA A 314 -6.88 4.70 18.83
N PRO A 315 -6.56 3.95 17.77
CA PRO A 315 -5.66 2.79 17.85
C PRO A 315 -4.27 3.15 18.37
N HIS A 316 -3.70 4.28 17.92
CA HIS A 316 -2.40 4.74 18.40
C HIS A 316 -2.40 5.10 19.87
N ASP A 317 -3.41 5.81 20.34
CA ASP A 317 -3.55 6.20 21.74
C ASP A 317 -3.61 4.96 22.65
N ALA A 318 -4.37 3.94 22.24
CA ALA A 318 -4.46 2.66 22.96
C ALA A 318 -3.11 1.92 23.00
N ALA A 319 -2.40 1.84 21.87
CA ALA A 319 -1.08 1.23 21.81
C ALA A 319 -0.06 1.96 22.69
N VAL A 320 -0.05 3.29 22.65
CA VAL A 320 0.84 4.13 23.47
C VAL A 320 0.61 3.91 24.96
N GLU A 321 -0.65 3.78 25.39
CA GLU A 321 -0.97 3.52 26.80
C GLU A 321 -0.42 2.17 27.25
N VAL A 322 -0.67 1.10 26.48
CA VAL A 322 -0.21 -0.26 26.82
C VAL A 322 1.31 -0.36 26.81
N ILE A 323 1.96 0.17 25.77
CA ILE A 323 3.44 0.18 25.66
C ILE A 323 4.05 0.97 26.83
N THR A 324 3.55 2.17 27.12
CA THR A 324 4.12 2.99 28.20
C THR A 324 3.98 2.30 29.56
N ARG A 325 2.83 1.66 29.82
CA ARG A 325 2.57 0.88 31.02
C ARG A 325 3.53 -0.33 31.12
N GLY A 326 3.71 -1.06 30.00
CA GLY A 326 4.62 -2.18 29.92
C GLY A 326 6.07 -1.77 30.17
N LEU A 327 6.55 -0.69 29.53
CA LEU A 327 7.90 -0.15 29.73
C LEU A 327 8.15 0.31 31.18
N LEU A 328 7.11 0.83 31.86
CA LEU A 328 7.16 1.12 33.29
C LEU A 328 7.31 -0.17 34.11
N GLY A 329 6.54 -1.21 33.81
CA GLY A 329 6.63 -2.52 34.47
C GLY A 329 7.99 -3.17 34.35
N LEU A 330 8.65 -3.04 33.18
CA LEU A 330 10.02 -3.53 32.95
C LEU A 330 11.09 -2.63 33.59
N GLY A 331 10.72 -1.47 34.16
CA GLY A 331 11.67 -0.51 34.73
C GLY A 331 12.47 0.30 33.70
N LEU A 332 12.07 0.23 32.41
CA LEU A 332 12.70 0.96 31.31
C LEU A 332 12.28 2.44 31.26
N LEU A 333 11.12 2.76 31.82
CA LEU A 333 10.65 4.11 32.10
C LEU A 333 10.44 4.29 33.60
N LYS A 334 10.50 5.54 34.08
CA LYS A 334 10.28 5.91 35.49
C LYS A 334 9.41 7.15 35.57
N GLY A 335 8.34 7.09 36.36
CA GLY A 335 7.44 8.21 36.55
C GLY A 335 5.97 7.80 36.62
N LYS A 336 5.05 8.77 36.48
CA LYS A 336 3.64 8.53 36.45
C LYS A 336 3.15 8.34 35.00
N LEU A 337 2.38 7.30 34.74
CA LEU A 337 1.89 6.95 33.41
C LEU A 337 1.31 8.13 32.60
N PRO A 338 0.37 8.94 33.12
CA PRO A 338 -0.18 10.06 32.35
C PRO A 338 0.87 11.10 31.95
N GLN A 339 1.85 11.36 32.84
CA GLN A 339 2.93 12.32 32.55
C GLN A 339 3.89 11.78 31.49
N LEU A 340 4.25 10.49 31.56
CA LEU A 340 5.13 9.85 30.58
C LEU A 340 4.51 9.83 29.18
N ILE A 341 3.19 9.60 29.07
CA ILE A 341 2.45 9.67 27.80
C ILE A 341 2.46 11.11 27.28
N LYS A 342 2.11 12.08 28.13
CA LYS A 342 2.09 13.50 27.76
C LYS A 342 3.44 14.00 27.27
N ASP A 343 4.51 13.60 27.94
CA ASP A 343 5.89 14.00 27.61
C ASP A 343 6.45 13.20 26.43
N GLY A 344 5.76 12.18 25.93
CA GLY A 344 6.21 11.32 24.85
C GLY A 344 7.41 10.44 25.22
N ALA A 345 7.59 10.10 26.52
CA ALA A 345 8.75 9.33 27.01
C ALA A 345 8.86 7.94 26.36
N TYR A 346 7.74 7.35 25.94
CA TYR A 346 7.67 6.09 25.21
C TYR A 346 8.39 6.13 23.85
N ARG A 347 8.49 7.31 23.22
CA ARG A 347 9.09 7.50 21.87
C ARG A 347 10.55 7.07 21.81
N ARG A 348 11.20 6.91 22.94
CA ARG A 348 12.53 6.35 23.02
C ARG A 348 12.57 4.89 22.54
N PHE A 349 11.47 4.17 22.66
CA PHE A 349 11.36 2.75 22.35
C PHE A 349 10.28 2.45 21.30
N PHE A 350 9.32 3.35 21.13
CA PHE A 350 8.26 3.29 20.13
C PHE A 350 8.10 4.66 19.47
N MET A 351 8.80 4.86 18.36
CA MET A 351 8.99 6.18 17.75
C MET A 351 8.12 6.44 16.51
N HIS A 352 7.43 5.45 15.98
CA HIS A 352 6.55 5.58 14.80
C HIS A 352 5.06 5.59 15.16
N ARG A 353 4.22 5.79 14.18
CA ARG A 353 2.75 5.68 14.30
C ARG A 353 2.35 4.21 14.33
N THR A 354 1.11 3.94 14.74
CA THR A 354 0.59 2.56 14.87
C THR A 354 -0.05 2.06 13.59
N GLY A 355 -0.01 2.81 12.49
CA GLY A 355 -0.56 2.37 11.23
C GLY A 355 -0.64 3.45 10.16
N HIS A 356 -1.06 3.03 8.97
CA HIS A 356 -1.33 3.83 7.79
C HIS A 356 -2.51 3.24 7.00
N TRP A 357 -3.07 4.00 6.04
CA TRP A 357 -4.03 3.45 5.10
C TRP A 357 -3.37 2.39 4.22
N LEU A 358 -4.13 1.38 3.84
CA LEU A 358 -3.70 0.27 2.99
C LEU A 358 -4.71 0.06 1.86
N GLY A 359 -4.23 -0.26 0.66
CA GLY A 359 -5.08 -0.51 -0.50
C GLY A 359 -4.32 -0.91 -1.75
N MET A 360 -4.44 -0.14 -2.82
CA MET A 360 -3.65 -0.34 -4.04
C MET A 360 -2.18 0.02 -3.82
N ASP A 361 -1.90 0.95 -2.91
CA ASP A 361 -0.56 1.24 -2.44
C ASP A 361 -0.42 0.74 -1.01
N VAL A 362 0.81 0.33 -0.62
CA VAL A 362 1.07 -0.11 0.76
C VAL A 362 0.84 1.04 1.74
N HIS A 363 1.37 2.23 1.46
CA HIS A 363 0.97 3.47 2.09
C HIS A 363 -0.08 4.13 1.21
N ASP A 364 -1.34 3.67 1.37
CA ASP A 364 -2.42 4.09 0.49
C ASP A 364 -2.86 5.53 0.77
N VAL A 365 -3.52 6.09 -0.22
CA VAL A 365 -3.99 7.47 -0.23
C VAL A 365 -5.21 7.68 0.66
N GLY A 366 -5.44 8.91 1.04
CA GLY A 366 -6.56 9.36 1.89
C GLY A 366 -6.09 10.25 3.03
N ASP A 367 -6.89 11.26 3.34
CA ASP A 367 -6.57 12.19 4.41
C ASP A 367 -6.71 11.53 5.78
N TYR A 368 -5.69 11.70 6.64
CA TYR A 368 -5.73 11.28 8.04
C TYR A 368 -6.49 12.26 8.92
N LYS A 369 -6.64 13.50 8.45
CA LYS A 369 -7.39 14.57 9.10
C LYS A 369 -8.32 15.25 8.11
N VAL A 370 -9.46 15.71 8.60
CA VAL A 370 -10.38 16.58 7.87
C VAL A 370 -10.44 17.90 8.63
N GLY A 371 -9.88 18.96 8.05
CA GLY A 371 -9.53 20.16 8.80
C GLY A 371 -8.50 19.84 9.89
N ASP A 372 -8.75 20.26 11.13
CA ASP A 372 -7.87 20.00 12.27
C ASP A 372 -8.20 18.71 13.03
N GLU A 373 -9.32 18.06 12.72
CA GLU A 373 -9.80 16.87 13.41
C GLU A 373 -9.30 15.57 12.73
N TRP A 374 -9.00 14.55 13.54
CA TRP A 374 -8.70 13.23 13.01
C TRP A 374 -9.92 12.65 12.30
N ARG A 375 -9.69 12.09 11.09
CA ARG A 375 -10.75 11.45 10.30
C ARG A 375 -11.44 10.37 11.12
N VAL A 376 -12.76 10.34 11.05
CA VAL A 376 -13.58 9.29 11.66
C VAL A 376 -13.43 8.02 10.84
N LEU A 377 -13.29 6.88 11.51
CA LEU A 377 -13.25 5.57 10.88
C LEU A 377 -14.65 5.15 10.42
N GLU A 378 -14.74 4.74 9.17
CA GLU A 378 -15.98 4.34 8.52
C GLU A 378 -15.84 2.97 7.83
N PRO A 379 -16.96 2.22 7.66
CA PRO A 379 -16.92 0.91 7.00
C PRO A 379 -16.32 0.95 5.60
N GLY A 380 -15.41 0.03 5.30
CA GLY A 380 -14.68 -0.05 4.04
C GLY A 380 -13.30 0.60 4.06
N MET A 381 -12.96 1.37 5.09
CA MET A 381 -11.58 1.83 5.29
C MET A 381 -10.71 0.66 5.74
N VAL A 382 -9.49 0.58 5.20
CA VAL A 382 -8.49 -0.44 5.57
C VAL A 382 -7.22 0.24 6.03
N MET A 383 -6.67 -0.24 7.14
CA MET A 383 -5.46 0.29 7.76
C MET A 383 -4.59 -0.81 8.34
N THR A 384 -3.29 -0.56 8.49
CA THR A 384 -2.40 -1.40 9.28
C THR A 384 -2.54 -1.10 10.78
N VAL A 385 -2.21 -2.09 11.62
CA VAL A 385 -2.07 -1.92 13.07
C VAL A 385 -0.77 -2.59 13.49
N GLU A 386 0.28 -1.78 13.71
CA GLU A 386 1.69 -2.18 13.75
C GLU A 386 2.50 -1.60 14.94
N PRO A 387 2.07 -1.70 16.18
CA PRO A 387 2.89 -1.22 17.28
C PRO A 387 4.20 -2.02 17.42
N GLY A 388 5.25 -1.37 17.94
CA GLY A 388 6.54 -2.02 18.18
C GLY A 388 7.30 -1.45 19.35
N ILE A 389 8.29 -2.21 19.82
CA ILE A 389 9.28 -1.78 20.84
C ILE A 389 10.67 -2.13 20.30
N TYR A 390 11.56 -1.14 20.30
CA TYR A 390 12.92 -1.27 19.77
C TYR A 390 13.94 -0.80 20.81
N ILE A 391 14.85 -1.71 21.21
CA ILE A 391 15.82 -1.50 22.28
C ILE A 391 17.23 -1.78 21.75
N PRO A 392 17.83 -0.83 21.02
CA PRO A 392 19.20 -1.01 20.51
C PRO A 392 20.21 -1.21 21.65
N ALA A 393 21.30 -1.94 21.35
CA ALA A 393 22.42 -2.07 22.28
C ALA A 393 22.97 -0.69 22.69
N GLY A 394 23.43 -0.59 23.92
CA GLY A 394 23.95 0.67 24.47
C GLY A 394 22.86 1.70 24.86
N SER A 395 21.59 1.36 24.79
CA SER A 395 20.48 2.20 25.27
C SER A 395 20.70 2.56 26.75
N LYS A 396 20.82 3.88 27.05
CA LYS A 396 21.20 4.37 28.37
C LYS A 396 20.17 3.93 29.45
N GLY A 397 20.66 3.31 30.54
CA GLY A 397 19.85 2.88 31.67
C GLY A 397 18.96 1.64 31.38
N VAL A 398 19.21 0.93 30.30
CA VAL A 398 18.55 -0.33 29.94
C VAL A 398 19.42 -1.53 30.37
N PRO A 399 18.85 -2.53 31.08
CA PRO A 399 19.58 -3.76 31.39
C PRO A 399 20.00 -4.50 30.12
N LYS A 400 21.22 -5.08 30.13
CA LYS A 400 21.79 -5.78 28.96
C LYS A 400 20.92 -6.90 28.40
N ARG A 401 20.06 -7.55 29.24
CA ARG A 401 19.13 -8.60 28.81
C ARG A 401 18.11 -8.16 27.78
N TYR A 402 17.85 -6.85 27.66
CA TYR A 402 16.92 -6.28 26.68
C TYR A 402 17.63 -5.68 25.46
N ALA A 403 18.96 -5.73 25.41
CA ALA A 403 19.71 -5.17 24.29
C ALA A 403 19.41 -5.93 22.98
N ASN A 404 19.28 -5.21 21.87
CA ASN A 404 18.99 -5.75 20.54
C ASN A 404 17.65 -6.49 20.44
N ILE A 405 16.67 -6.10 21.25
CA ILE A 405 15.29 -6.56 21.11
C ILE A 405 14.52 -5.52 20.30
N GLY A 406 14.22 -5.85 19.04
CA GLY A 406 13.28 -5.12 18.19
C GLY A 406 12.09 -6.03 17.89
N ILE A 407 10.90 -5.60 18.24
CA ILE A 407 9.66 -6.36 18.05
C ILE A 407 8.61 -5.44 17.43
N ARG A 408 8.03 -5.85 16.31
CA ARG A 408 6.81 -5.30 15.69
C ARG A 408 5.85 -6.44 15.42
N ILE A 409 4.56 -6.21 15.67
CA ILE A 409 3.48 -7.13 15.33
C ILE A 409 2.42 -6.33 14.59
N GLU A 410 2.11 -6.74 13.38
CA GLU A 410 1.29 -5.99 12.44
C GLU A 410 0.28 -6.86 11.74
N ASP A 411 -0.92 -6.32 11.56
CA ASP A 411 -1.96 -6.89 10.74
C ASP A 411 -2.70 -5.80 9.94
N ASP A 412 -3.26 -6.21 8.80
CA ASP A 412 -4.20 -5.45 7.99
C ASP A 412 -5.61 -5.55 8.58
N VAL A 413 -6.25 -4.43 8.80
CA VAL A 413 -7.55 -4.38 9.47
C VAL A 413 -8.54 -3.53 8.66
N VAL A 414 -9.69 -4.12 8.30
CA VAL A 414 -10.79 -3.39 7.66
C VAL A 414 -11.84 -2.99 8.69
N VAL A 415 -12.30 -1.75 8.61
CA VAL A 415 -13.45 -1.25 9.38
C VAL A 415 -14.73 -1.87 8.81
N THR A 416 -15.50 -2.56 9.64
CA THR A 416 -16.80 -3.14 9.29
C THR A 416 -17.95 -2.27 9.81
N ARG A 417 -19.19 -2.68 9.59
CA ARG A 417 -20.36 -1.94 10.10
C ARG A 417 -20.48 -1.92 11.63
N THR A 418 -19.91 -2.91 12.31
CA THR A 418 -20.09 -3.11 13.76
C THR A 418 -18.79 -3.21 14.55
N GLY A 419 -17.63 -3.16 13.86
CA GLY A 419 -16.31 -3.30 14.47
C GLY A 419 -15.24 -3.36 13.38
N CYS A 420 -14.38 -4.38 13.40
CA CYS A 420 -13.38 -4.61 12.39
C CYS A 420 -13.24 -6.10 12.03
N GLU A 421 -12.52 -6.38 10.96
CA GLU A 421 -12.05 -7.70 10.53
C GLU A 421 -10.55 -7.61 10.29
N VAL A 422 -9.79 -8.57 10.80
CA VAL A 422 -8.35 -8.71 10.50
C VAL A 422 -8.22 -9.54 9.23
N LEU A 423 -7.61 -8.97 8.18
CA LEU A 423 -7.47 -9.62 6.88
C LEU A 423 -6.31 -10.62 6.83
N THR A 424 -5.41 -10.55 7.82
CA THR A 424 -4.14 -11.28 7.91
C THR A 424 -4.07 -12.22 9.11
N ASP A 425 -5.21 -12.65 9.64
CA ASP A 425 -5.33 -13.48 10.86
C ASP A 425 -4.77 -14.91 10.72
N GLY A 426 -4.41 -15.34 9.51
CA GLY A 426 -3.80 -16.65 9.24
C GLY A 426 -2.36 -16.83 9.75
N VAL A 427 -1.70 -15.78 10.27
CA VAL A 427 -0.34 -15.86 10.81
C VAL A 427 -0.36 -15.96 12.34
N PRO A 428 0.31 -16.97 12.94
CA PRO A 428 0.42 -17.08 14.40
C PRO A 428 0.92 -15.77 15.03
N LYS A 429 0.29 -15.41 16.16
CA LYS A 429 0.60 -14.18 16.90
C LYS A 429 1.04 -14.41 18.33
N THR A 430 0.51 -15.39 19.02
CA THR A 430 0.96 -15.67 20.37
C THR A 430 2.34 -16.34 20.33
N ALA A 431 3.18 -16.04 21.32
CA ALA A 431 4.48 -16.65 21.37
C ALA A 431 4.39 -18.19 21.42
N ASP A 432 3.39 -18.74 22.12
CA ASP A 432 3.18 -20.20 22.21
C ASP A 432 2.82 -20.82 20.84
N GLU A 433 1.98 -20.17 20.03
CA GLU A 433 1.65 -20.63 18.67
C GLU A 433 2.87 -20.59 17.75
N ILE A 434 3.70 -19.53 17.86
CA ILE A 434 4.93 -19.37 17.08
C ILE A 434 5.92 -20.48 17.44
N GLU A 435 6.18 -20.69 18.74
CA GLU A 435 7.10 -21.74 19.23
C GLU A 435 6.61 -23.14 18.79
N ALA A 436 5.30 -23.42 18.90
CA ALA A 436 4.71 -24.67 18.46
C ALA A 436 4.88 -24.90 16.95
N LEU A 437 4.63 -23.86 16.12
CA LEU A 437 4.81 -23.95 14.67
C LEU A 437 6.27 -24.23 14.30
N MET A 438 7.22 -23.52 14.91
CA MET A 438 8.64 -23.67 14.62
C MET A 438 9.19 -25.01 15.11
N ALA A 439 8.75 -25.49 16.28
CA ALA A 439 9.12 -26.82 16.80
C ALA A 439 8.61 -27.94 15.91
N ALA A 440 7.37 -27.88 15.43
CA ALA A 440 6.82 -28.87 14.51
C ALA A 440 7.60 -28.93 13.19
N ALA A 441 8.06 -27.77 12.68
CA ALA A 441 8.87 -27.70 11.47
C ALA A 441 10.33 -28.18 11.67
N ALA A 442 10.86 -28.14 12.89
CA ALA A 442 12.19 -28.67 13.20
C ALA A 442 12.21 -30.21 13.32
N ALA A 443 11.05 -30.82 13.62
CA ALA A 443 10.90 -32.26 13.75
C ALA A 443 10.58 -32.98 12.42
N ALA A 444 10.22 -32.25 11.38
CA ALA A 444 9.87 -32.75 10.04
C ALA A 444 11.08 -32.75 9.09
#